data_3e73f987ffd5932762ef178675d4f680
#
_entry.id   3e73f987ffd5932762ef178675d4f680
#
_cell.length_a   1.000
_cell.length_b   1.000
_cell.length_c   1.000
_cell.angle_alpha   90.00
_cell.angle_beta   90.00
_cell.angle_gamma   90.00
#
_symmetry.space_group_name_H-M   'P 1'
#
loop_
_entity.id
_entity.type
_entity.pdbx_description
1 polymer ?
#
loop_
_entity_poly.entity_id
_entity_poly.type
_entity_poly.pdbx_seq_one_letter_code
_entity_poly.pdbx_strand_id
1 'polypeptide(L)'
;MIKKNLLALLLLVLIPFQACLGADKPGQTETVELLTPEIGGIRQAVEIRMDDPSKPVLLFLSGGPGSSMMKGADAFTALLKAHFTIVQWDQRDAGKTLALNPSPVQPSVPLMAEDTRQVIEFVRKRSGQDKIYLLGSSWGNVLGFEIVRNHPELLHAYFAVNPVISQLASEKALLAILKEHFRDNPVASAELASVRIPFSRDEDILYLRKWLFYKDGKAYAVGDDFRKGFLDWSKTWSPVWNEVMQVDLPVSLPKVDCPIYFFVGKNDIQTSTRITEDYFEKLKAPRKALFVFDHSGHQIHHDEPEKLQRTIIQALDTAQR
;
A
#
# COMPACT_ATOMS: atom_id res chain seq x y z
N MET A 1 36.36 77.55 4.66
CA MET A 1 35.19 76.74 4.98
C MET A 1 35.30 75.45 4.18
N ILE A 2 35.81 74.40 4.78
CA ILE A 2 36.13 73.14 4.13
C ILE A 2 35.18 72.09 4.65
N LYS A 3 34.28 71.55 3.79
CA LYS A 3 33.42 70.45 4.09
C LYS A 3 34.19 69.11 4.02
N LYS A 4 34.32 68.42 5.15
CA LYS A 4 34.82 67.06 5.21
C LYS A 4 33.71 66.06 4.91
N ASN A 5 33.88 65.32 3.82
CA ASN A 5 33.05 64.15 3.50
C ASN A 5 33.59 62.94 4.28
N LEU A 6 32.73 62.34 5.11
CA LEU A 6 32.98 61.07 5.82
C LEU A 6 32.45 59.94 4.95
N LEU A 7 33.38 59.14 4.40
CA LEU A 7 33.06 57.93 3.63
C LEU A 7 32.93 56.78 4.62
N ALA A 8 31.74 56.30 4.83
CA ALA A 8 31.48 55.10 5.63
C ALA A 8 31.74 53.86 4.79
N LEU A 9 32.79 53.10 5.14
CA LEU A 9 33.12 51.82 4.52
C LEU A 9 32.25 50.71 5.12
N LEU A 10 31.26 50.21 4.36
CA LEU A 10 30.52 49.04 4.73
C LEU A 10 31.33 47.78 4.43
N LEU A 11 31.89 47.14 5.45
CA LEU A 11 32.44 45.80 5.35
C LEU A 11 31.29 44.77 5.23
N LEU A 12 31.07 44.25 4.03
CA LEU A 12 30.26 43.06 3.82
C LEU A 12 31.08 41.85 4.26
N VAL A 13 30.73 41.28 5.43
CA VAL A 13 31.23 39.97 5.84
C VAL A 13 30.44 38.91 5.07
N LEU A 14 31.04 38.37 4.02
CA LEU A 14 30.58 37.16 3.34
C LEU A 14 30.87 35.97 4.24
N ILE A 15 29.82 35.49 4.94
CA ILE A 15 29.84 34.18 5.60
C ILE A 15 29.63 33.14 4.49
N PRO A 16 30.58 32.22 4.24
CA PRO A 16 30.32 31.13 3.31
C PRO A 16 29.26 30.22 3.92
N PHE A 17 28.11 30.18 3.28
CA PHE A 17 27.08 29.17 3.54
C PHE A 17 27.65 27.83 3.04
N GLN A 18 28.31 27.11 3.93
CA GLN A 18 28.76 25.75 3.67
C GLN A 18 27.53 24.87 3.73
N ALA A 19 26.91 24.62 2.57
CA ALA A 19 25.93 23.56 2.41
C ALA A 19 26.63 22.26 2.80
N CYS A 20 26.25 21.68 3.94
CA CYS A 20 26.51 20.27 4.24
C CYS A 20 25.76 19.44 3.21
N LEU A 21 26.32 19.28 2.03
CA LEU A 21 26.04 18.15 1.18
C LEU A 21 26.58 16.95 1.95
N GLY A 22 25.66 16.12 2.48
CA GLY A 22 26.01 14.82 3.04
C GLY A 22 26.87 14.11 2.02
N ALA A 23 28.11 13.82 2.41
CA ALA A 23 29.03 13.06 1.57
C ALA A 23 28.40 11.67 1.38
N ASP A 24 27.99 11.38 0.15
CA ASP A 24 27.71 10.02 -0.29
C ASP A 24 28.95 9.17 0.05
N LYS A 25 28.78 8.17 0.90
CA LYS A 25 29.83 7.20 1.15
C LYS A 25 30.15 6.51 -0.18
N PRO A 26 31.37 6.53 -0.68
CA PRO A 26 31.69 5.91 -1.95
C PRO A 26 31.51 4.38 -1.82
N GLY A 27 30.59 3.80 -2.63
CA GLY A 27 30.76 2.45 -3.12
C GLY A 27 30.06 1.31 -2.42
N GLN A 28 28.87 1.48 -1.82
CA GLN A 28 28.03 0.30 -1.57
C GLN A 28 27.11 0.08 -2.79
N THR A 29 27.42 -0.95 -3.58
CA THR A 29 26.58 -1.36 -4.70
C THR A 29 25.31 -2.00 -4.14
N GLU A 30 24.12 -1.53 -4.57
CA GLU A 30 22.86 -2.16 -4.23
C GLU A 30 22.90 -3.64 -4.60
N THR A 31 22.63 -4.50 -3.63
CA THR A 31 22.44 -5.94 -3.84
C THR A 31 20.95 -6.20 -4.01
N VAL A 32 20.59 -6.89 -5.09
CA VAL A 32 19.21 -7.36 -5.34
C VAL A 32 19.23 -8.88 -5.32
N GLU A 33 18.56 -9.46 -4.32
CA GLU A 33 18.42 -10.92 -4.16
C GLU A 33 16.98 -11.32 -4.43
N LEU A 34 16.77 -12.27 -5.36
CA LEU A 34 15.49 -12.95 -5.53
C LEU A 34 15.56 -14.33 -4.89
N LEU A 35 14.84 -14.50 -3.82
CA LEU A 35 14.79 -15.73 -3.02
C LEU A 35 13.44 -16.43 -3.20
N THR A 36 13.41 -17.75 -2.98
CA THR A 36 12.18 -18.55 -3.07
C THR A 36 12.03 -19.46 -1.86
N PRO A 37 11.91 -18.89 -0.64
CA PRO A 37 11.71 -19.68 0.57
C PRO A 37 10.41 -20.49 0.49
N GLU A 38 10.36 -21.58 1.26
CA GLU A 38 9.12 -22.31 1.51
C GLU A 38 8.29 -21.54 2.55
N ILE A 39 7.09 -21.12 2.14
CA ILE A 39 6.15 -20.35 2.95
C ILE A 39 4.76 -20.95 2.71
N GLY A 40 4.07 -21.31 3.78
CA GLY A 40 2.75 -21.92 3.69
C GLY A 40 2.71 -23.18 2.80
N GLY A 41 3.78 -23.98 2.80
CA GLY A 41 3.91 -25.23 2.07
C GLY A 41 4.15 -25.09 0.55
N ILE A 42 4.46 -23.88 0.05
CA ILE A 42 4.86 -23.63 -1.33
C ILE A 42 6.07 -22.68 -1.38
N ARG A 43 6.82 -22.71 -2.48
CA ARG A 43 7.89 -21.72 -2.71
C ARG A 43 7.27 -20.39 -3.10
N GLN A 44 7.59 -19.34 -2.38
CA GLN A 44 7.09 -17.98 -2.66
C GLN A 44 8.25 -17.03 -2.95
N ALA A 45 8.09 -16.17 -3.94
CA ALA A 45 9.12 -15.25 -4.40
C ALA A 45 9.23 -14.04 -3.47
N VAL A 46 10.42 -13.83 -2.91
CA VAL A 46 10.77 -12.67 -2.06
C VAL A 46 11.98 -11.98 -2.68
N GLU A 47 11.85 -10.70 -3.03
CA GLU A 47 12.95 -9.88 -3.52
C GLU A 47 13.42 -8.94 -2.40
N ILE A 48 14.72 -8.98 -2.12
CA ILE A 48 15.36 -8.12 -1.11
C ILE A 48 16.34 -7.19 -1.82
N ARG A 49 16.18 -5.89 -1.63
CA ARG A 49 17.07 -4.85 -2.14
C ARG A 49 17.75 -4.16 -0.97
N MET A 50 19.06 -4.24 -0.91
CA MET A 50 19.87 -3.82 0.22
C MET A 50 21.19 -3.21 -0.26
N ASP A 51 21.55 -2.07 0.28
CA ASP A 51 22.87 -1.45 0.13
C ASP A 51 23.63 -1.41 1.46
N ASP A 52 22.91 -1.43 2.60
CA ASP A 52 23.45 -1.44 3.96
C ASP A 52 22.61 -2.38 4.84
N PRO A 53 23.19 -3.48 5.35
CA PRO A 53 22.48 -4.45 6.19
C PRO A 53 22.06 -3.90 7.56
N SER A 54 22.58 -2.75 7.98
CA SER A 54 22.18 -2.08 9.22
C SER A 54 20.86 -1.32 9.12
N LYS A 55 20.39 -1.05 7.88
CA LYS A 55 19.10 -0.36 7.67
C LYS A 55 17.92 -1.23 8.11
N PRO A 56 16.89 -0.62 8.71
CA PRO A 56 15.69 -1.37 9.06
C PRO A 56 14.99 -1.91 7.80
N VAL A 57 14.32 -3.03 7.95
CA VAL A 57 13.56 -3.66 6.87
C VAL A 57 12.20 -2.98 6.71
N LEU A 58 11.81 -2.71 5.46
CA LEU A 58 10.45 -2.34 5.05
C LEU A 58 9.91 -3.42 4.10
N LEU A 59 8.95 -4.22 4.58
CA LEU A 59 8.25 -5.23 3.81
C LEU A 59 6.96 -4.66 3.21
N PHE A 60 6.78 -4.86 1.89
CA PHE A 60 5.59 -4.45 1.15
C PHE A 60 4.61 -5.62 0.98
N LEU A 61 3.36 -5.41 1.38
CA LEU A 61 2.21 -6.27 1.07
C LEU A 61 1.45 -5.66 -0.10
N SER A 62 1.56 -6.29 -1.27
CA SER A 62 0.93 -5.82 -2.50
C SER A 62 -0.59 -5.84 -2.44
N GLY A 63 -1.22 -4.95 -3.21
CA GLY A 63 -2.66 -4.93 -3.43
C GLY A 63 -3.17 -6.09 -4.30
N GLY A 64 -4.38 -6.01 -4.76
CA GLY A 64 -5.04 -7.02 -5.57
C GLY A 64 -6.34 -7.50 -4.91
N PRO A 65 -6.49 -8.78 -4.49
CA PRO A 65 -5.48 -9.85 -4.45
C PRO A 65 -4.99 -10.32 -5.82
N GLY A 66 -3.86 -11.03 -5.82
CA GLY A 66 -3.28 -11.61 -7.03
C GLY A 66 -2.40 -10.67 -7.85
N SER A 67 -2.06 -9.47 -7.33
CA SER A 67 -1.16 -8.53 -8.00
C SER A 67 0.26 -8.59 -7.44
N SER A 68 1.25 -8.28 -8.30
CA SER A 68 2.65 -8.12 -7.94
C SER A 68 3.05 -6.63 -7.99
N MET A 69 3.80 -6.17 -7.00
CA MET A 69 4.42 -4.84 -6.99
C MET A 69 5.93 -4.88 -7.31
N MET A 70 6.53 -6.07 -7.50
CA MET A 70 7.97 -6.19 -7.79
C MET A 70 8.36 -5.48 -9.09
N LYS A 71 7.53 -5.62 -10.15
CA LYS A 71 7.78 -4.94 -11.41
C LYS A 71 7.50 -3.45 -11.26
N GLY A 72 8.51 -2.61 -11.50
CA GLY A 72 8.38 -1.16 -11.39
C GLY A 72 8.47 -0.61 -9.97
N ALA A 73 8.89 -1.43 -8.99
CA ALA A 73 9.04 -1.01 -7.59
C ALA A 73 9.94 0.21 -7.41
N ASP A 74 10.94 0.41 -8.26
CA ASP A 74 11.85 1.57 -8.20
C ASP A 74 11.10 2.91 -8.26
N ALA A 75 9.99 2.98 -8.99
CA ALA A 75 9.21 4.22 -9.11
C ALA A 75 8.70 4.73 -7.75
N PHE A 76 8.39 3.84 -6.81
CA PHE A 76 7.84 4.19 -5.49
C PHE A 76 8.72 3.77 -4.31
N THR A 77 9.95 3.30 -4.55
CA THR A 77 10.89 2.90 -3.48
C THR A 77 12.27 3.57 -3.59
N ALA A 78 12.56 4.28 -4.68
CA ALA A 78 13.89 4.83 -4.93
C ALA A 78 14.44 5.70 -3.78
N LEU A 79 13.61 6.57 -3.19
CA LEU A 79 14.02 7.39 -2.03
C LEU A 79 14.04 6.59 -0.72
N LEU A 80 13.21 5.55 -0.60
CA LEU A 80 13.14 4.72 0.61
C LEU A 80 14.39 3.89 0.80
N LYS A 81 15.11 3.51 -0.27
CA LYS A 81 16.35 2.74 -0.23
C LYS A 81 17.44 3.41 0.64
N ALA A 82 17.44 4.75 0.72
CA ALA A 82 18.34 5.46 1.61
C ALA A 82 18.12 5.17 3.10
N HIS A 83 16.92 4.72 3.48
CA HIS A 83 16.46 4.55 4.86
C HIS A 83 16.14 3.11 5.23
N PHE A 84 15.89 2.24 4.25
CA PHE A 84 15.41 0.88 4.46
C PHE A 84 16.11 -0.14 3.56
N THR A 85 16.22 -1.37 4.04
CA THR A 85 16.26 -2.56 3.20
C THR A 85 14.84 -2.80 2.69
N ILE A 86 14.64 -2.76 1.37
CA ILE A 86 13.33 -2.91 0.74
C ILE A 86 13.06 -4.39 0.46
N VAL A 87 11.93 -4.89 0.95
CA VAL A 87 11.49 -6.26 0.69
C VAL A 87 10.15 -6.25 -0.04
N GLN A 88 10.12 -6.90 -1.21
CA GLN A 88 8.93 -7.15 -2.01
C GLN A 88 8.60 -8.63 -1.97
N TRP A 89 7.33 -8.96 -1.81
CA TRP A 89 6.85 -10.33 -1.78
C TRP A 89 5.71 -10.52 -2.78
N ASP A 90 5.89 -11.46 -3.70
CA ASP A 90 4.79 -11.93 -4.52
C ASP A 90 4.03 -13.00 -3.75
N GLN A 91 2.83 -12.64 -3.35
CA GLN A 91 1.94 -13.48 -2.56
C GLN A 91 1.56 -14.77 -3.32
N ARG A 92 1.00 -15.73 -2.62
CA ARG A 92 0.39 -16.94 -3.18
C ARG A 92 -0.48 -16.58 -4.38
N ASP A 93 -0.34 -17.34 -5.48
CA ASP A 93 -1.04 -17.15 -6.76
C ASP A 93 -0.89 -15.75 -7.39
N ALA A 94 0.20 -15.04 -7.07
CA ALA A 94 0.55 -13.76 -7.67
C ALA A 94 1.96 -13.79 -8.29
N GLY A 95 2.16 -12.99 -9.33
CA GLY A 95 3.45 -12.67 -9.92
C GLY A 95 4.40 -13.85 -10.12
N LYS A 96 5.63 -13.73 -9.60
CA LYS A 96 6.67 -14.76 -9.70
C LYS A 96 6.33 -16.02 -8.89
N THR A 97 5.60 -15.90 -7.79
CA THR A 97 5.14 -17.06 -7.01
C THR A 97 4.23 -17.96 -7.82
N LEU A 98 3.23 -17.39 -8.51
CA LEU A 98 2.36 -18.14 -9.41
C LEU A 98 3.17 -18.80 -10.54
N ALA A 99 4.16 -18.11 -11.08
CA ALA A 99 5.03 -18.66 -12.15
C ALA A 99 5.92 -19.81 -11.64
N LEU A 100 6.28 -19.83 -10.35
CA LEU A 100 7.03 -20.94 -9.73
C LEU A 100 6.14 -22.16 -9.51
N ASN A 101 4.99 -21.96 -8.92
CA ASN A 101 4.00 -23.00 -8.63
C ASN A 101 2.64 -22.38 -8.29
N PRO A 102 1.56 -22.87 -8.89
CA PRO A 102 0.22 -22.50 -8.43
C PRO A 102 -0.03 -23.07 -7.03
N SER A 103 -0.90 -22.43 -6.25
CA SER A 103 -1.30 -22.95 -4.97
C SER A 103 -2.05 -24.29 -5.10
N PRO A 104 -1.68 -25.32 -4.34
CA PRO A 104 -2.41 -26.59 -4.35
C PRO A 104 -3.76 -26.53 -3.62
N VAL A 105 -4.02 -25.40 -2.90
CA VAL A 105 -5.24 -25.16 -2.14
C VAL A 105 -5.82 -23.80 -2.48
N GLN A 106 -7.13 -23.67 -2.36
CA GLN A 106 -7.82 -22.39 -2.54
C GLN A 106 -7.29 -21.36 -1.55
N PRO A 107 -6.83 -20.18 -1.99
CA PRO A 107 -6.47 -19.08 -1.10
C PRO A 107 -7.62 -18.68 -0.20
N SER A 108 -7.29 -18.29 1.03
CA SER A 108 -8.21 -17.71 2.01
C SER A 108 -7.50 -16.64 2.83
N VAL A 109 -8.24 -15.73 3.45
CA VAL A 109 -7.64 -14.68 4.30
C VAL A 109 -6.79 -15.28 5.43
N PRO A 110 -7.26 -16.31 6.19
CA PRO A 110 -6.45 -16.92 7.24
C PRO A 110 -5.15 -17.57 6.71
N LEU A 111 -5.21 -18.28 5.57
CA LEU A 111 -4.03 -18.89 4.97
C LEU A 111 -3.00 -17.84 4.56
N MET A 112 -3.45 -16.77 3.91
CA MET A 112 -2.55 -15.71 3.44
C MET A 112 -2.03 -14.82 4.58
N ALA A 113 -2.79 -14.67 5.66
CA ALA A 113 -2.32 -14.03 6.89
C ALA A 113 -1.19 -14.85 7.55
N GLU A 114 -1.32 -16.17 7.58
CA GLU A 114 -0.26 -17.07 8.07
C GLU A 114 0.97 -17.04 7.13
N ASP A 115 0.78 -17.04 5.80
CA ASP A 115 1.88 -16.81 4.84
C ASP A 115 2.59 -15.49 5.15
N THR A 116 1.84 -14.42 5.41
CA THR A 116 2.40 -13.09 5.76
C THR A 116 3.26 -13.17 7.02
N ARG A 117 2.79 -13.85 8.07
CA ARG A 117 3.56 -14.05 9.30
C ARG A 117 4.86 -14.81 9.02
N GLN A 118 4.80 -15.87 8.20
CA GLN A 118 5.98 -16.64 7.82
C GLN A 118 6.99 -15.85 6.99
N VAL A 119 6.52 -14.97 6.07
CA VAL A 119 7.40 -14.04 5.34
C VAL A 119 8.07 -13.07 6.30
N ILE A 120 7.35 -12.50 7.25
CA ILE A 120 7.91 -11.62 8.27
C ILE A 120 9.00 -12.36 9.07
N GLU A 121 8.75 -13.57 9.53
CA GLU A 121 9.74 -14.37 10.26
C GLU A 121 10.96 -14.71 9.42
N PHE A 122 10.76 -15.08 8.14
CA PHE A 122 11.85 -15.33 7.20
C PHE A 122 12.74 -14.09 7.04
N VAL A 123 12.13 -12.93 6.82
CA VAL A 123 12.84 -11.66 6.62
C VAL A 123 13.57 -11.23 7.89
N ARG A 124 12.94 -11.32 9.06
CA ARG A 124 13.55 -11.03 10.37
C ARG A 124 14.79 -11.90 10.61
N LYS A 125 14.65 -13.21 10.41
CA LYS A 125 15.78 -14.16 10.55
C LYS A 125 16.90 -13.84 9.55
N ARG A 126 16.56 -13.50 8.30
CA ARG A 126 17.53 -13.20 7.24
C ARG A 126 18.31 -11.91 7.51
N SER A 127 17.64 -10.88 8.05
CA SER A 127 18.24 -9.57 8.37
C SER A 127 18.83 -9.49 9.78
N GLY A 128 18.57 -10.45 10.65
CA GLY A 128 18.99 -10.39 12.06
C GLY A 128 18.24 -9.33 12.88
N GLN A 129 17.04 -8.90 12.44
CA GLN A 129 16.26 -7.86 13.10
C GLN A 129 15.07 -8.43 13.87
N ASP A 130 14.84 -7.94 15.09
CA ASP A 130 13.71 -8.37 15.93
C ASP A 130 12.36 -7.84 15.44
N LYS A 131 12.35 -6.67 14.82
CA LYS A 131 11.15 -6.00 14.28
C LYS A 131 11.42 -5.46 12.88
N ILE A 132 10.34 -5.30 12.12
CA ILE A 132 10.37 -4.69 10.79
C ILE A 132 9.35 -3.56 10.68
N TYR A 133 9.46 -2.74 9.65
CA TYR A 133 8.37 -1.91 9.17
C TYR A 133 7.55 -2.70 8.14
N LEU A 134 6.24 -2.60 8.23
CA LEU A 134 5.30 -3.27 7.33
C LEU A 134 4.46 -2.22 6.60
N LEU A 135 4.35 -2.34 5.28
CA LEU A 135 3.49 -1.50 4.47
C LEU A 135 2.47 -2.36 3.73
N GLY A 136 1.19 -2.08 3.94
CA GLY A 136 0.11 -2.67 3.16
C GLY A 136 -0.47 -1.67 2.16
N SER A 137 -0.75 -2.14 0.94
CA SER A 137 -1.46 -1.35 -0.08
C SER A 137 -2.78 -2.03 -0.45
N SER A 138 -3.91 -1.31 -0.33
CA SER A 138 -5.24 -1.84 -0.71
C SER A 138 -5.53 -3.20 -0.03
N TRP A 139 -5.74 -4.27 -0.81
CA TRP A 139 -5.85 -5.66 -0.33
C TRP A 139 -4.74 -6.05 0.67
N GLY A 140 -3.49 -5.64 0.44
CA GLY A 140 -2.38 -5.93 1.34
C GLY A 140 -2.63 -5.47 2.77
N ASN A 141 -3.53 -4.49 2.98
CA ASN A 141 -3.93 -4.07 4.32
C ASN A 141 -4.81 -5.10 5.04
N VAL A 142 -5.57 -5.93 4.32
CA VAL A 142 -6.33 -7.02 4.96
C VAL A 142 -5.36 -7.94 5.71
N LEU A 143 -4.27 -8.31 5.05
CA LEU A 143 -3.20 -9.13 5.64
C LEU A 143 -2.41 -8.36 6.72
N GLY A 144 -2.08 -7.09 6.43
CA GLY A 144 -1.34 -6.24 7.36
C GLY A 144 -2.09 -6.02 8.68
N PHE A 145 -3.40 -5.81 8.66
CA PHE A 145 -4.20 -5.67 9.87
C PHE A 145 -4.33 -6.97 10.67
N GLU A 146 -4.25 -8.14 10.03
CA GLU A 146 -4.14 -9.41 10.76
C GLU A 146 -2.82 -9.50 11.55
N ILE A 147 -1.70 -9.02 10.97
CA ILE A 147 -0.43 -8.93 11.70
C ILE A 147 -0.50 -7.88 12.82
N VAL A 148 -1.06 -6.70 12.55
CA VAL A 148 -1.24 -5.64 13.57
C VAL A 148 -2.10 -6.12 14.75
N ARG A 149 -3.10 -6.95 14.50
CA ARG A 149 -3.99 -7.53 15.52
C ARG A 149 -3.31 -8.60 16.35
N ASN A 150 -2.65 -9.54 15.67
CA ASN A 150 -2.22 -10.78 16.29
C ASN A 150 -0.73 -10.79 16.66
N HIS A 151 0.10 -9.95 16.01
CA HIS A 151 1.57 -9.93 16.12
C HIS A 151 2.15 -8.51 16.09
N PRO A 152 1.59 -7.54 16.86
CA PRO A 152 2.10 -6.15 16.87
C PRO A 152 3.54 -6.05 17.35
N GLU A 153 4.01 -7.04 18.14
CA GLU A 153 5.38 -7.13 18.65
C GLU A 153 6.43 -7.33 17.55
N LEU A 154 6.04 -7.79 16.37
CA LEU A 154 6.93 -7.96 15.21
C LEU A 154 7.20 -6.65 14.46
N LEU A 155 6.47 -5.58 14.80
CA LEU A 155 6.46 -4.35 14.03
C LEU A 155 7.10 -3.17 14.77
N HIS A 156 7.96 -2.42 14.09
CA HIS A 156 8.31 -1.05 14.49
C HIS A 156 7.14 -0.10 14.28
N ALA A 157 6.51 -0.19 13.11
CA ALA A 157 5.30 0.53 12.73
C ALA A 157 4.61 -0.16 11.55
N TYR A 158 3.32 0.17 11.38
CA TYR A 158 2.53 -0.23 10.23
C TYR A 158 2.15 0.99 9.38
N PHE A 159 2.38 0.90 8.07
CA PHE A 159 2.03 1.89 7.06
C PHE A 159 0.85 1.38 6.22
N ALA A 160 -0.31 2.00 6.36
CA ALA A 160 -1.55 1.60 5.70
C ALA A 160 -1.86 2.54 4.52
N VAL A 161 -1.61 2.08 3.28
CA VAL A 161 -1.84 2.85 2.05
C VAL A 161 -3.18 2.44 1.45
N ASN A 162 -4.12 3.40 1.35
CA ASN A 162 -5.50 3.20 0.87
C ASN A 162 -6.12 1.92 1.43
N PRO A 163 -6.27 1.82 2.77
CA PRO A 163 -6.60 0.57 3.42
C PRO A 163 -8.06 0.15 3.27
N VAL A 164 -8.28 -1.16 3.28
CA VAL A 164 -9.59 -1.77 3.45
C VAL A 164 -10.00 -1.66 4.91
N ILE A 165 -10.92 -0.76 5.24
CA ILE A 165 -11.40 -0.52 6.63
C ILE A 165 -12.75 -1.20 6.89
N SER A 166 -13.75 -0.96 6.04
CA SER A 166 -15.05 -1.62 6.04
C SER A 166 -15.43 -1.87 4.59
N GLN A 167 -15.18 -3.10 4.12
CA GLN A 167 -15.33 -3.40 2.69
C GLN A 167 -16.76 -3.30 2.24
N LEU A 168 -17.70 -3.85 3.02
CA LEU A 168 -19.11 -3.79 2.69
C LEU A 168 -19.62 -2.34 2.57
N ALA A 169 -19.18 -1.46 3.47
CA ALA A 169 -19.54 -0.04 3.43
C ALA A 169 -18.93 0.66 2.22
N SER A 170 -17.65 0.37 1.90
CA SER A 170 -16.94 0.93 0.74
C SER A 170 -17.61 0.54 -0.57
N GLU A 171 -17.99 -0.74 -0.75
CA GLU A 171 -18.66 -1.20 -1.97
C GLU A 171 -20.04 -0.57 -2.14
N LYS A 172 -20.82 -0.41 -1.07
CA LYS A 172 -22.10 0.29 -1.10
C LYS A 172 -21.95 1.77 -1.50
N ALA A 173 -20.97 2.45 -0.92
CA ALA A 173 -20.66 3.85 -1.25
C ALA A 173 -20.23 3.98 -2.72
N LEU A 174 -19.32 3.11 -3.17
CA LEU A 174 -18.86 3.07 -4.56
C LEU A 174 -20.02 2.86 -5.53
N LEU A 175 -20.90 1.88 -5.28
CA LEU A 175 -22.07 1.61 -6.13
C LEU A 175 -22.97 2.84 -6.25
N ALA A 176 -23.23 3.54 -5.14
CA ALA A 176 -24.04 4.75 -5.14
C ALA A 176 -23.40 5.89 -6.00
N ILE A 177 -22.08 6.09 -5.84
CA ILE A 177 -21.32 7.08 -6.63
C ILE A 177 -21.38 6.74 -8.13
N LEU A 178 -21.17 5.47 -8.49
CA LEU A 178 -21.17 5.05 -9.90
C LEU A 178 -22.56 5.14 -10.54
N LYS A 179 -23.63 4.78 -9.80
CA LYS A 179 -25.02 4.94 -10.27
C LYS A 179 -25.34 6.41 -10.59
N GLU A 180 -24.94 7.33 -9.73
CA GLU A 180 -25.15 8.75 -9.96
C GLU A 180 -24.31 9.26 -11.15
N HIS A 181 -23.02 8.88 -11.21
CA HIS A 181 -22.10 9.30 -12.26
C HIS A 181 -22.55 8.84 -13.66
N PHE A 182 -23.09 7.63 -13.77
CA PHE A 182 -23.47 7.01 -15.04
C PHE A 182 -25.00 6.99 -15.29
N ARG A 183 -25.79 7.78 -14.58
CA ARG A 183 -27.26 7.80 -14.70
C ARG A 183 -27.76 7.97 -16.14
N ASP A 184 -27.04 8.74 -16.95
CA ASP A 184 -27.39 9.05 -18.35
C ASP A 184 -26.77 8.05 -19.36
N ASN A 185 -26.02 7.03 -18.88
CA ASN A 185 -25.49 5.97 -19.72
C ASN A 185 -26.35 4.71 -19.57
N PRO A 186 -27.16 4.31 -20.57
CA PRO A 186 -28.13 3.23 -20.42
C PRO A 186 -27.48 1.87 -20.14
N VAL A 187 -26.30 1.59 -20.69
CA VAL A 187 -25.58 0.33 -20.44
C VAL A 187 -25.04 0.28 -19.02
N ALA A 188 -24.36 1.34 -18.58
CA ALA A 188 -23.84 1.43 -17.22
C ALA A 188 -24.98 1.38 -16.19
N SER A 189 -26.06 2.13 -16.43
CA SER A 189 -27.21 2.18 -15.53
C SER A 189 -27.85 0.82 -15.36
N ALA A 190 -28.03 0.04 -16.44
CA ALA A 190 -28.59 -1.30 -16.39
C ALA A 190 -27.67 -2.29 -15.63
N GLU A 191 -26.37 -2.30 -15.95
CA GLU A 191 -25.40 -3.17 -15.29
C GLU A 191 -25.28 -2.85 -13.79
N LEU A 192 -25.11 -1.56 -13.43
CA LEU A 192 -25.00 -1.11 -12.03
C LEU A 192 -26.30 -1.33 -11.24
N ALA A 193 -27.47 -1.27 -11.88
CA ALA A 193 -28.74 -1.59 -11.25
C ALA A 193 -28.83 -3.08 -10.86
N SER A 194 -28.16 -3.96 -11.62
CA SER A 194 -28.17 -5.41 -11.38
C SER A 194 -27.22 -5.86 -10.26
N VAL A 195 -26.26 -5.00 -9.83
CA VAL A 195 -25.27 -5.31 -8.81
C VAL A 195 -25.92 -5.51 -7.44
N ARG A 196 -25.59 -6.62 -6.79
CA ARG A 196 -26.00 -6.96 -5.42
C ARG A 196 -24.80 -6.82 -4.48
N ILE A 197 -25.02 -6.27 -3.30
CA ILE A 197 -24.02 -6.14 -2.23
C ILE A 197 -24.65 -6.63 -0.92
N PRO A 198 -24.10 -7.70 -0.27
CA PRO A 198 -22.89 -8.45 -0.62
C PRO A 198 -22.98 -9.14 -1.98
N PHE A 199 -21.82 -9.32 -2.63
CA PHE A 199 -21.75 -9.95 -3.95
C PHE A 199 -22.24 -11.40 -3.91
N SER A 200 -23.03 -11.78 -4.90
CA SER A 200 -23.61 -13.12 -5.03
C SER A 200 -23.21 -13.82 -6.34
N ARG A 201 -22.67 -13.09 -7.28
CA ARG A 201 -22.21 -13.54 -8.59
C ARG A 201 -20.93 -12.78 -8.97
N ASP A 202 -20.12 -13.37 -9.85
CA ASP A 202 -18.91 -12.73 -10.37
C ASP A 202 -19.24 -11.43 -11.14
N GLU A 203 -20.41 -11.35 -11.78
CA GLU A 203 -20.87 -10.12 -12.45
C GLU A 203 -21.10 -8.95 -11.48
N ASP A 204 -21.43 -9.19 -10.24
CA ASP A 204 -21.66 -8.11 -9.28
C ASP A 204 -20.37 -7.29 -9.06
N ILE A 205 -19.24 -7.98 -8.82
CA ILE A 205 -17.94 -7.31 -8.68
C ILE A 205 -17.37 -6.86 -10.03
N LEU A 206 -17.57 -7.66 -11.10
CA LEU A 206 -17.14 -7.30 -12.45
C LEU A 206 -17.74 -5.96 -12.88
N TYR A 207 -19.05 -5.77 -12.78
CA TYR A 207 -19.71 -4.53 -13.21
C TYR A 207 -19.27 -3.35 -12.38
N LEU A 208 -19.09 -3.55 -11.07
CA LEU A 208 -18.64 -2.48 -10.20
C LEU A 208 -17.21 -2.04 -10.54
N ARG A 209 -16.29 -2.98 -10.79
CA ARG A 209 -14.89 -2.68 -11.18
C ARG A 209 -14.78 -2.15 -12.60
N LYS A 210 -15.56 -2.67 -13.55
CA LYS A 210 -15.67 -2.16 -14.92
C LYS A 210 -15.96 -0.67 -14.93
N TRP A 211 -17.01 -0.27 -14.24
CA TRP A 211 -17.46 1.13 -14.27
C TRP A 211 -16.60 2.05 -13.39
N LEU A 212 -16.01 1.52 -12.31
CA LEU A 212 -14.98 2.24 -11.56
C LEU A 212 -13.79 2.58 -12.47
N PHE A 213 -13.20 1.58 -13.11
CA PHE A 213 -12.02 1.77 -13.95
C PHE A 213 -12.33 2.63 -15.19
N TYR A 214 -13.50 2.48 -15.77
CA TYR A 214 -13.92 3.34 -16.88
C TYR A 214 -14.06 4.80 -16.44
N LYS A 215 -14.65 5.05 -15.27
CA LYS A 215 -14.72 6.39 -14.66
C LYS A 215 -13.33 6.97 -14.43
N ASP A 216 -12.36 6.15 -14.05
CA ASP A 216 -10.96 6.56 -13.85
C ASP A 216 -10.16 6.67 -15.16
N GLY A 217 -10.85 6.78 -16.32
CA GLY A 217 -10.22 6.98 -17.63
C GLY A 217 -9.63 5.73 -18.27
N LYS A 218 -9.83 4.54 -17.67
CA LYS A 218 -9.33 3.27 -18.20
C LYS A 218 -10.31 2.68 -19.21
N ALA A 219 -10.26 3.18 -20.46
CA ALA A 219 -11.20 2.79 -21.53
C ALA A 219 -11.20 1.27 -21.82
N TYR A 220 -10.10 0.54 -21.55
CA TYR A 220 -10.04 -0.91 -21.74
C TYR A 220 -11.02 -1.68 -20.83
N ALA A 221 -11.50 -1.08 -19.75
CA ALA A 221 -12.38 -1.75 -18.80
C ALA A 221 -13.75 -2.17 -19.38
N VAL A 222 -14.17 -1.56 -20.48
CA VAL A 222 -15.42 -1.93 -21.17
C VAL A 222 -15.21 -2.98 -22.27
N GLY A 223 -13.96 -3.43 -22.52
CA GLY A 223 -13.62 -4.41 -23.55
C GLY A 223 -13.77 -5.86 -23.09
N ASP A 224 -13.88 -6.77 -24.06
CA ASP A 224 -14.02 -8.22 -23.82
C ASP A 224 -12.79 -8.83 -23.13
N ASP A 225 -11.59 -8.34 -23.41
CA ASP A 225 -10.36 -8.80 -22.76
C ASP A 225 -10.36 -8.51 -21.26
N PHE A 226 -10.85 -7.35 -20.84
CA PHE A 226 -11.02 -7.03 -19.42
C PHE A 226 -12.03 -7.99 -18.77
N ARG A 227 -13.20 -8.19 -19.41
CA ARG A 227 -14.21 -9.12 -18.90
C ARG A 227 -13.65 -10.52 -18.75
N LYS A 228 -12.96 -11.04 -19.77
CA LYS A 228 -12.33 -12.37 -19.72
C LYS A 228 -11.29 -12.46 -18.61
N GLY A 229 -10.34 -11.54 -18.57
CA GLY A 229 -9.30 -11.51 -17.54
C GLY A 229 -9.87 -11.39 -16.12
N PHE A 230 -10.93 -10.62 -15.95
CA PHE A 230 -11.60 -10.48 -14.66
C PHE A 230 -12.30 -11.79 -14.23
N LEU A 231 -13.00 -12.46 -15.14
CA LEU A 231 -13.64 -13.76 -14.84
C LEU A 231 -12.61 -14.86 -14.57
N ASP A 232 -11.44 -14.82 -15.23
CA ASP A 232 -10.34 -15.73 -14.90
C ASP A 232 -9.77 -15.43 -13.50
N TRP A 233 -9.60 -14.15 -13.13
CA TRP A 233 -9.24 -13.72 -11.78
C TRP A 233 -10.28 -14.17 -10.73
N SER A 234 -11.57 -14.06 -11.03
CA SER A 234 -12.67 -14.42 -10.13
C SER A 234 -12.62 -15.88 -9.69
N LYS A 235 -12.18 -16.80 -10.54
CA LYS A 235 -12.07 -18.24 -10.21
C LYS A 235 -11.24 -18.50 -8.97
N THR A 236 -10.15 -17.75 -8.80
CA THR A 236 -9.25 -17.86 -7.64
C THR A 236 -9.68 -16.94 -6.49
N TRP A 237 -10.14 -15.73 -6.81
CA TRP A 237 -10.19 -14.64 -5.84
C TRP A 237 -11.59 -14.27 -5.36
N SER A 238 -12.67 -14.64 -6.06
CA SER A 238 -14.03 -14.36 -5.55
C SER A 238 -14.32 -14.98 -4.18
N PRO A 239 -13.87 -16.23 -3.87
CA PRO A 239 -14.04 -16.77 -2.53
C PRO A 239 -13.34 -15.94 -1.45
N VAL A 240 -12.09 -15.52 -1.72
CA VAL A 240 -11.31 -14.65 -0.83
C VAL A 240 -12.00 -13.29 -0.67
N TRP A 241 -12.51 -12.72 -1.76
CA TRP A 241 -13.18 -11.43 -1.72
C TRP A 241 -14.47 -11.47 -0.89
N ASN A 242 -15.17 -12.61 -0.88
CA ASN A 242 -16.33 -12.81 -0.01
C ASN A 242 -15.95 -12.81 1.48
N GLU A 243 -14.75 -13.30 1.83
CA GLU A 243 -14.21 -13.17 3.19
C GLU A 243 -13.88 -11.69 3.50
N VAL A 244 -13.28 -10.96 2.54
CA VAL A 244 -12.97 -9.54 2.68
C VAL A 244 -14.21 -8.68 2.89
N MET A 245 -15.37 -9.07 2.33
CA MET A 245 -16.64 -8.38 2.58
C MET A 245 -17.08 -8.39 4.06
N GLN A 246 -16.48 -9.27 4.88
CA GLN A 246 -16.72 -9.32 6.33
C GLN A 246 -15.77 -8.39 7.13
N VAL A 247 -14.78 -7.77 6.47
CA VAL A 247 -13.85 -6.85 7.14
C VAL A 247 -14.61 -5.60 7.58
N ASP A 248 -14.62 -5.38 8.90
CA ASP A 248 -15.15 -4.18 9.54
C ASP A 248 -14.25 -3.81 10.75
N LEU A 249 -13.20 -3.05 10.47
CA LEU A 249 -12.19 -2.69 11.48
C LEU A 249 -12.74 -1.81 12.60
N PRO A 250 -13.66 -0.87 12.38
CA PRO A 250 -14.31 -0.14 13.47
C PRO A 250 -14.87 -1.03 14.57
N VAL A 251 -15.37 -2.21 14.21
CA VAL A 251 -15.91 -3.19 15.15
C VAL A 251 -14.82 -4.15 15.64
N SER A 252 -14.02 -4.70 14.72
CA SER A 252 -13.12 -5.82 15.01
C SER A 252 -11.73 -5.39 15.50
N LEU A 253 -11.30 -4.14 15.26
CA LEU A 253 -9.97 -3.62 15.63
C LEU A 253 -10.03 -2.15 16.09
N PRO A 254 -10.78 -1.82 17.17
CA PRO A 254 -10.88 -0.44 17.66
C PRO A 254 -9.60 0.07 18.34
N LYS A 255 -8.64 -0.81 18.60
CA LYS A 255 -7.34 -0.52 19.23
C LYS A 255 -6.25 -1.35 18.57
N VAL A 256 -5.07 -0.74 18.41
CA VAL A 256 -3.83 -1.39 17.98
C VAL A 256 -2.71 -1.11 18.98
N ASP A 257 -1.73 -2.01 19.09
CA ASP A 257 -0.65 -1.93 20.07
C ASP A 257 0.73 -1.60 19.42
N CYS A 258 0.76 -1.26 18.12
CA CYS A 258 1.94 -0.71 17.44
C CYS A 258 1.62 0.66 16.82
N PRO A 259 2.65 1.50 16.54
CA PRO A 259 2.47 2.73 15.77
C PRO A 259 1.86 2.44 14.40
N ILE A 260 0.90 3.28 13.97
CA ILE A 260 0.22 3.11 12.68
C ILE A 260 0.06 4.44 11.95
N TYR A 261 0.35 4.45 10.65
CA TYR A 261 0.29 5.62 9.80
C TYR A 261 -0.56 5.33 8.57
N PHE A 262 -1.53 6.20 8.30
CA PHE A 262 -2.45 6.07 7.18
C PHE A 262 -2.06 7.03 6.06
N PHE A 263 -2.06 6.53 4.82
CA PHE A 263 -1.78 7.28 3.61
C PHE A 263 -2.98 7.10 2.68
N VAL A 264 -3.75 8.15 2.45
CA VAL A 264 -5.01 8.06 1.70
C VAL A 264 -5.05 9.04 0.54
N GLY A 265 -5.47 8.55 -0.63
CA GLY A 265 -5.75 9.41 -1.77
C GLY A 265 -7.08 10.12 -1.56
N LYS A 266 -7.11 11.46 -1.67
CA LYS A 266 -8.32 12.27 -1.44
C LYS A 266 -9.52 11.83 -2.28
N ASN A 267 -9.23 11.33 -3.49
CA ASN A 267 -10.23 10.92 -4.46
C ASN A 267 -10.45 9.39 -4.50
N ASP A 268 -9.95 8.66 -3.49
CA ASP A 268 -10.17 7.22 -3.44
C ASP A 268 -11.63 6.91 -3.07
N ILE A 269 -12.37 6.43 -4.05
CA ILE A 269 -13.74 5.93 -3.88
C ILE A 269 -13.80 4.41 -3.79
N GLN A 270 -12.68 3.70 -4.05
CA GLN A 270 -12.64 2.23 -4.03
C GLN A 270 -12.61 1.69 -2.59
N THR A 271 -11.70 2.20 -1.75
CA THR A 271 -11.63 1.86 -0.32
C THR A 271 -12.18 2.97 0.57
N SER A 272 -12.71 4.02 -0.05
CA SER A 272 -13.36 5.19 0.58
C SER A 272 -12.51 5.89 1.63
N THR A 273 -11.84 6.97 1.22
CA THR A 273 -11.04 7.84 2.10
C THR A 273 -11.84 8.27 3.33
N ARG A 274 -13.12 8.65 3.16
CA ARG A 274 -13.98 9.05 4.27
C ARG A 274 -14.16 7.95 5.32
N ILE A 275 -14.32 6.69 4.90
CA ILE A 275 -14.45 5.57 5.85
C ILE A 275 -13.13 5.39 6.62
N THR A 276 -11.99 5.61 5.96
CA THR A 276 -10.68 5.56 6.61
C THR A 276 -10.51 6.70 7.60
N GLU A 277 -10.91 7.92 7.26
CA GLU A 277 -10.88 9.09 8.16
C GLU A 277 -11.76 8.85 9.40
N ASP A 278 -13.00 8.39 9.22
CA ASP A 278 -13.93 8.07 10.31
C ASP A 278 -13.37 6.98 11.26
N TYR A 279 -12.65 6.00 10.71
CA TYR A 279 -11.97 4.98 11.52
C TYR A 279 -10.76 5.55 12.24
N PHE A 280 -9.92 6.32 11.54
CA PHE A 280 -8.74 6.95 12.11
C PHE A 280 -9.07 7.79 13.35
N GLU A 281 -10.14 8.59 13.31
CA GLU A 281 -10.55 9.42 14.44
C GLU A 281 -10.83 8.56 15.70
N LYS A 282 -11.46 7.41 15.53
CA LYS A 282 -11.91 6.52 16.63
C LYS A 282 -10.84 5.54 17.09
N LEU A 283 -9.88 5.20 16.22
CA LEU A 283 -8.85 4.21 16.50
C LEU A 283 -7.97 4.64 17.67
N LYS A 284 -7.74 3.74 18.62
CA LYS A 284 -6.75 3.88 19.68
C LYS A 284 -5.44 3.24 19.28
N ALA A 285 -4.34 3.98 19.33
CA ALA A 285 -3.00 3.48 19.01
C ALA A 285 -1.95 4.20 19.88
N PRO A 286 -0.77 3.58 20.13
CA PRO A 286 0.33 4.26 20.81
C PRO A 286 0.76 5.54 20.10
N ARG A 287 0.75 5.50 18.77
CA ARG A 287 1.02 6.62 17.87
C ARG A 287 0.27 6.42 16.56
N LYS A 288 -0.38 7.46 16.06
CA LYS A 288 -1.07 7.43 14.76
C LYS A 288 -0.97 8.77 14.05
N ALA A 289 -0.91 8.75 12.71
CA ALA A 289 -1.08 9.91 11.86
C ALA A 289 -1.81 9.53 10.56
N LEU A 290 -2.45 10.50 9.93
CA LEU A 290 -3.13 10.34 8.66
C LEU A 290 -2.61 11.41 7.70
N PHE A 291 -2.20 10.98 6.51
CA PHE A 291 -1.67 11.81 5.44
C PHE A 291 -2.57 11.72 4.21
N VAL A 292 -3.06 12.86 3.76
CA VAL A 292 -3.96 12.95 2.61
C VAL A 292 -3.16 13.39 1.36
N PHE A 293 -3.41 12.70 0.26
CA PHE A 293 -2.79 12.94 -1.05
C PHE A 293 -3.83 13.57 -1.97
N ASP A 294 -3.71 14.89 -2.16
CA ASP A 294 -4.75 15.73 -2.79
C ASP A 294 -5.00 15.42 -4.26
N HIS A 295 -4.00 14.88 -4.96
CA HIS A 295 -4.07 14.59 -6.39
C HIS A 295 -4.21 13.10 -6.70
N SER A 296 -4.31 12.26 -5.67
CA SER A 296 -4.38 10.81 -5.82
C SER A 296 -5.79 10.27 -5.59
N GLY A 297 -6.09 9.20 -6.34
CA GLY A 297 -7.16 8.25 -6.06
C GLY A 297 -6.62 7.02 -5.33
N HIS A 298 -7.03 5.83 -5.81
CA HIS A 298 -6.64 4.55 -5.20
C HIS A 298 -5.16 4.16 -5.40
N GLN A 299 -4.44 4.80 -6.33
CA GLN A 299 -3.09 4.41 -6.74
C GLN A 299 -2.03 5.45 -6.36
N ILE A 300 -1.94 5.82 -5.07
CA ILE A 300 -1.00 6.88 -4.59
C ILE A 300 0.43 6.63 -5.08
N HIS A 301 0.88 5.38 -5.09
CA HIS A 301 2.22 5.00 -5.53
C HIS A 301 2.46 5.22 -7.04
N HIS A 302 1.41 5.44 -7.83
CA HIS A 302 1.48 5.88 -9.23
C HIS A 302 1.23 7.37 -9.40
N ASP A 303 0.27 7.90 -8.64
CA ASP A 303 -0.21 9.28 -8.81
C ASP A 303 0.77 10.30 -8.18
N GLU A 304 1.25 10.02 -6.95
CA GLU A 304 2.16 10.90 -6.19
C GLU A 304 3.33 10.09 -5.57
N PRO A 305 4.13 9.33 -6.36
CA PRO A 305 5.12 8.37 -5.84
C PRO A 305 6.21 9.01 -5.00
N GLU A 306 6.71 10.18 -5.37
CA GLU A 306 7.75 10.87 -4.62
C GLU A 306 7.22 11.43 -3.29
N LYS A 307 6.02 12.02 -3.30
CA LYS A 307 5.39 12.53 -2.08
C LYS A 307 5.11 11.38 -1.10
N LEU A 308 4.65 10.22 -1.60
CA LEU A 308 4.44 9.03 -0.74
C LEU A 308 5.73 8.64 -0.02
N GLN A 309 6.83 8.49 -0.75
CA GLN A 309 8.12 8.10 -0.18
C GLN A 309 8.62 9.12 0.87
N ARG A 310 8.58 10.41 0.55
CA ARG A 310 8.97 11.48 1.48
C ARG A 310 8.11 11.49 2.75
N THR A 311 6.81 11.23 2.60
CA THR A 311 5.88 11.18 3.74
C THR A 311 6.13 9.94 4.62
N ILE A 312 6.48 8.79 4.03
CA ILE A 312 6.90 7.60 4.79
C ILE A 312 8.19 7.90 5.57
N ILE A 313 9.18 8.55 4.96
CA ILE A 313 10.43 8.96 5.63
C ILE A 313 10.12 9.91 6.80
N GLN A 314 9.26 10.90 6.59
CA GLN A 314 8.83 11.81 7.66
C GLN A 314 8.13 11.07 8.81
N ALA A 315 7.30 10.07 8.51
CA ALA A 315 6.65 9.24 9.52
C ALA A 315 7.68 8.42 10.32
N LEU A 316 8.76 7.96 9.68
CA LEU A 316 9.87 7.28 10.34
C LEU A 316 10.55 8.19 11.38
N ASP A 317 10.87 9.44 11.01
CA ASP A 317 11.53 10.41 11.91
C ASP A 317 10.67 10.71 13.14
N THR A 318 9.34 10.74 12.97
CA THR A 318 8.41 10.92 14.09
C THR A 318 8.26 9.67 14.95
N ALA A 319 8.52 8.48 14.40
CA ALA A 319 8.46 7.22 15.13
C ALA A 319 9.66 7.01 16.08
N GLN A 320 10.79 7.66 15.81
CA GLN A 320 12.02 7.53 16.59
C GLN A 320 12.13 8.55 17.75
N ARG A 321 11.24 9.55 17.80
CA ARG A 321 11.11 10.52 18.91
C ARG A 321 10.04 10.10 19.91
#